data_2c2e7057a0e1cde8a288e534007bd158
#
_entry.id   2c2e7057a0e1cde8a288e534007bd158
#
_cell.length_a   1.000
_cell.length_b   1.000
_cell.length_c   1.000
_cell.angle_alpha   90.00
_cell.angle_beta   90.00
_cell.angle_gamma   90.00
#
_symmetry.space_group_name_H-M   'P 1'
#
loop_
_entity.id
_entity.type
_entity.pdbx_description
1 polymer ?
#
loop_
_entity_poly.entity_id
_entity_poly.type
_entity_poly.pdbx_seq_one_letter_code
_entity_poly.pdbx_strand_id
1 'polypeptide(L)'
;MHLSHFLADNGFKITFVNTEENHERIVSAGAHGDRFRMISIPGGIGPEEGNRMIDAIEYDMPSQLENLIWKINGEDMDKITFLIADFLMGWAVEVAERLGLRSVAFSAFSATSLATYLSIAKLKETGVIDENGSPKTKEKFKLAPTATSIDETYFGWYFLKDIEKRQRMFRYFENNEQSVSKARFIVCNSFQDFELPIFTNFPNIIPIGPLPLGKTSNPAGHLWSDDTTSIDWLDQQPVNSVVYLAFGSIATLDQNQLEEFAFALDSSKMRFLWVIRSDETMGEHHDFLKQLQDSINRRGKGKIVNWCNQEKVLAHPSIACFISHCGWNSTLDGVKNGSLERKSDQN
;
A
#
# COMPACT_ATOMS: atom_id res chain seq x y z
N MET A 1 -2.49 0.93 9.32
CA MET A 1 -1.77 0.52 10.53
C MET A 1 -0.78 1.58 11.03
N HIS A 2 0.24 2.05 10.27
CA HIS A 2 1.24 3.03 10.75
C HIS A 2 0.61 4.30 11.32
N LEU A 3 -0.35 4.92 10.62
CA LEU A 3 -1.08 6.08 11.14
C LEU A 3 -1.80 5.77 12.46
N SER A 4 -2.42 4.59 12.54
CA SER A 4 -3.17 4.20 13.75
C SER A 4 -2.26 4.02 14.95
N HIS A 5 -1.08 3.40 14.80
CA HIS A 5 -0.09 3.29 15.86
C HIS A 5 0.47 4.66 16.24
N PHE A 6 0.80 5.48 15.26
CA PHE A 6 1.28 6.84 15.52
C PHE A 6 0.26 7.65 16.35
N LEU A 7 -1.02 7.55 16.04
CA LEU A 7 -2.07 8.22 16.81
C LEU A 7 -2.21 7.62 18.22
N ALA A 8 -2.14 6.30 18.38
CA ALA A 8 -2.18 5.64 19.68
C ALA A 8 -1.00 6.06 20.58
N ASP A 9 0.21 6.14 20.01
CA ASP A 9 1.43 6.62 20.69
C ASP A 9 1.31 8.09 21.12
N ASN A 10 0.47 8.87 20.43
CA ASN A 10 0.19 10.26 20.75
C ASN A 10 -1.10 10.45 21.60
N GLY A 11 -1.59 9.41 22.23
CA GLY A 11 -2.61 9.48 23.28
C GLY A 11 -4.04 9.27 22.81
N PHE A 12 -4.28 8.99 21.53
CA PHE A 12 -5.62 8.67 21.04
C PHE A 12 -5.96 7.20 21.33
N LYS A 13 -7.22 6.92 21.64
CA LYS A 13 -7.74 5.56 21.68
C LYS A 13 -8.19 5.17 20.28
N ILE A 14 -7.63 4.11 19.76
CA ILE A 14 -7.82 3.64 18.38
C ILE A 14 -8.64 2.34 18.39
N THR A 15 -9.72 2.34 17.62
CA THR A 15 -10.42 1.12 17.22
C THR A 15 -10.11 0.92 15.73
N PHE A 16 -9.23 -0.03 15.44
CA PHE A 16 -8.89 -0.40 14.07
C PHE A 16 -9.86 -1.48 13.58
N VAL A 17 -10.61 -1.15 12.54
CA VAL A 17 -11.59 -2.06 11.94
C VAL A 17 -11.03 -2.63 10.64
N ASN A 18 -11.10 -3.95 10.50
CA ASN A 18 -10.70 -4.69 9.31
C ASN A 18 -11.68 -5.84 9.02
N THR A 19 -11.44 -6.59 7.96
CA THR A 19 -12.23 -7.78 7.65
C THR A 19 -11.77 -8.99 8.51
N GLU A 20 -12.66 -9.95 8.72
CA GLU A 20 -12.34 -11.18 9.49
C GLU A 20 -11.12 -11.91 8.92
N GLU A 21 -11.03 -12.05 7.62
CA GLU A 21 -9.90 -12.70 6.95
C GLU A 21 -8.56 -12.01 7.26
N ASN A 22 -8.51 -10.68 7.16
CA ASN A 22 -7.31 -9.92 7.49
C ASN A 22 -7.03 -9.89 8.99
N HIS A 23 -8.08 -9.95 9.82
CA HIS A 23 -7.97 -9.90 11.27
C HIS A 23 -7.12 -11.05 11.81
N GLU A 24 -7.41 -12.28 11.41
CA GLU A 24 -6.65 -13.47 11.83
C GLU A 24 -5.17 -13.36 11.48
N ARG A 25 -4.86 -12.86 10.29
CA ARG A 25 -3.48 -12.67 9.80
C ARG A 25 -2.74 -11.59 10.60
N ILE A 26 -3.40 -10.48 10.93
CA ILE A 26 -2.79 -9.36 11.63
C ILE A 26 -2.65 -9.62 13.13
N VAL A 27 -3.62 -10.26 13.76
CA VAL A 27 -3.60 -10.58 15.20
C VAL A 27 -2.47 -11.56 15.53
N SER A 28 -2.22 -12.53 14.66
CA SER A 28 -1.08 -13.45 14.81
C SER A 28 0.28 -12.74 14.79
N ALA A 29 0.35 -11.53 14.25
CA ALA A 29 1.55 -10.69 14.22
C ALA A 29 1.75 -9.77 15.46
N GLY A 30 0.87 -9.84 16.47
CA GLY A 30 1.10 -9.21 17.79
C GLY A 30 0.70 -7.74 17.94
N ALA A 31 -0.33 -7.28 17.23
CA ALA A 31 -0.80 -5.90 17.27
C ALA A 31 -1.71 -5.60 18.48
N HIS A 32 -1.17 -5.42 19.67
CA HIS A 32 -1.95 -5.08 20.87
C HIS A 32 -1.29 -3.98 21.71
N GLY A 33 -2.13 -3.14 22.31
CA GLY A 33 -1.71 -2.11 23.27
C GLY A 33 -2.94 -1.52 23.97
N ASP A 34 -2.76 -0.93 25.15
CA ASP A 34 -3.86 -0.38 25.98
C ASP A 34 -4.73 0.66 25.26
N ARG A 35 -4.19 1.34 24.25
CA ARG A 35 -4.89 2.36 23.46
C ARG A 35 -5.21 1.94 22.03
N PHE A 36 -4.92 0.71 21.68
CA PHE A 36 -5.14 0.18 20.35
C PHE A 36 -5.89 -1.14 20.43
N ARG A 37 -7.14 -1.14 20.00
CA ARG A 37 -7.94 -2.35 19.85
C ARG A 37 -8.23 -2.63 18.40
N MET A 38 -8.29 -3.88 18.05
CA MET A 38 -8.60 -4.37 16.72
C MET A 38 -9.92 -5.11 16.74
N ILE A 39 -10.80 -4.77 15.81
CA ILE A 39 -12.12 -5.42 15.67
C ILE A 39 -12.28 -5.79 14.20
N SER A 40 -12.85 -6.95 13.93
CA SER A 40 -13.25 -7.35 12.60
C SER A 40 -14.73 -7.14 12.36
N ILE A 41 -15.07 -6.86 11.11
CA ILE A 41 -16.43 -6.98 10.59
C ILE A 41 -16.45 -8.08 9.56
N PRO A 42 -17.55 -8.83 9.42
CA PRO A 42 -17.74 -9.74 8.31
C PRO A 42 -17.61 -8.95 7.00
N GLY A 43 -16.96 -9.51 6.05
CA GLY A 43 -16.81 -8.87 4.75
C GLY A 43 -15.47 -9.26 4.17
N GLY A 44 -15.43 -9.53 2.98
CA GLY A 44 -14.30 -10.08 2.30
C GLY A 44 -14.67 -11.45 1.82
N ILE A 45 -14.71 -11.52 0.58
CA ILE A 45 -14.83 -12.72 -0.19
C ILE A 45 -13.41 -13.05 -0.53
N GLY A 46 -13.04 -14.31 -0.37
CA GLY A 46 -11.71 -14.79 -0.67
C GLY A 46 -11.26 -14.44 -2.08
N PRO A 47 -9.98 -14.55 -2.41
CA PRO A 47 -9.36 -14.07 -3.64
C PRO A 47 -9.97 -14.66 -4.93
N GLU A 48 -10.75 -15.73 -4.84
CA GLU A 48 -11.38 -16.39 -5.99
C GLU A 48 -12.64 -15.67 -6.52
N GLU A 49 -13.21 -14.73 -5.79
CA GLU A 49 -14.49 -14.09 -6.13
C GLU A 49 -14.39 -12.58 -6.40
N GLY A 50 -13.39 -12.12 -7.15
CA GLY A 50 -13.08 -10.70 -7.37
C GLY A 50 -14.27 -9.79 -7.77
N ASN A 51 -15.34 -10.33 -8.36
CA ASN A 51 -16.55 -9.55 -8.66
C ASN A 51 -17.41 -9.30 -7.42
N ARG A 52 -17.45 -10.23 -6.47
CA ARG A 52 -18.18 -10.11 -5.21
C ARG A 52 -17.46 -9.20 -4.21
N MET A 53 -16.15 -9.04 -4.34
CA MET A 53 -15.37 -8.18 -3.43
C MET A 53 -15.86 -6.72 -3.46
N ILE A 54 -16.07 -6.17 -4.66
CA ILE A 54 -16.60 -4.80 -4.81
C ILE A 54 -18.00 -4.71 -4.23
N ASP A 55 -18.87 -5.72 -4.51
CA ASP A 55 -20.25 -5.74 -3.98
C ASP A 55 -20.26 -5.79 -2.44
N ALA A 56 -19.43 -6.65 -1.84
CA ALA A 56 -19.33 -6.74 -0.38
C ALA A 56 -18.85 -5.40 0.22
N ILE A 57 -17.86 -4.76 -0.38
CA ILE A 57 -17.35 -3.46 0.05
C ILE A 57 -18.44 -2.38 -0.06
N GLU A 58 -19.20 -2.34 -1.16
CA GLU A 58 -20.18 -1.28 -1.40
C GLU A 58 -21.50 -1.50 -0.64
N TYR A 59 -21.96 -2.74 -0.47
CA TYR A 59 -23.31 -3.02 0.05
C TYR A 59 -23.36 -3.64 1.44
N ASP A 60 -22.44 -4.53 1.77
CA ASP A 60 -22.50 -5.28 3.03
C ASP A 60 -21.74 -4.57 4.16
N MET A 61 -20.52 -4.13 3.91
CA MET A 61 -19.65 -3.54 4.93
C MET A 61 -20.18 -2.22 5.53
N PRO A 62 -20.88 -1.33 4.80
CA PRO A 62 -21.41 -0.09 5.38
C PRO A 62 -22.35 -0.33 6.57
N SER A 63 -23.30 -1.25 6.42
CA SER A 63 -24.28 -1.57 7.47
C SER A 63 -23.60 -2.20 8.69
N GLN A 64 -22.58 -3.00 8.48
CA GLN A 64 -21.84 -3.66 9.53
C GLN A 64 -20.96 -2.68 10.33
N LEU A 65 -20.31 -1.73 9.66
CA LEU A 65 -19.58 -0.66 10.33
C LEU A 65 -20.52 0.22 11.15
N GLU A 66 -21.67 0.56 10.61
CA GLU A 66 -22.69 1.36 11.29
C GLU A 66 -23.17 0.66 12.57
N ASN A 67 -23.54 -0.61 12.48
CA ASN A 67 -23.93 -1.43 13.62
C ASN A 67 -22.81 -1.56 14.68
N LEU A 68 -21.56 -1.73 14.24
CA LEU A 68 -20.42 -1.79 15.15
C LEU A 68 -20.25 -0.48 15.92
N ILE A 69 -20.35 0.67 15.26
CA ILE A 69 -20.23 1.97 15.91
C ILE A 69 -21.40 2.18 16.91
N TRP A 70 -22.63 1.82 16.53
CA TRP A 70 -23.77 1.86 17.41
C TRP A 70 -23.56 1.02 18.67
N LYS A 71 -23.08 -0.21 18.51
CA LYS A 71 -22.79 -1.12 19.61
C LYS A 71 -21.74 -0.53 20.55
N ILE A 72 -20.61 -0.08 20.03
CA ILE A 72 -19.53 0.51 20.84
C ILE A 72 -20.03 1.73 21.58
N ASN A 73 -20.75 2.63 20.91
CA ASN A 73 -21.23 3.86 21.52
C ASN A 73 -22.36 3.64 22.56
N GLY A 74 -23.05 2.49 22.51
CA GLY A 74 -24.08 2.10 23.47
C GLY A 74 -23.55 1.39 24.71
N GLU A 75 -22.48 0.61 24.57
CA GLU A 75 -21.95 -0.28 25.62
C GLU A 75 -20.67 0.25 26.28
N ASP A 76 -19.91 1.08 25.60
CA ASP A 76 -18.56 1.49 26.02
C ASP A 76 -18.53 2.94 26.52
N MET A 77 -17.74 3.19 27.55
CA MET A 77 -17.42 4.55 28.03
C MET A 77 -16.58 5.32 26.99
N ASP A 78 -15.84 4.61 26.14
CA ASP A 78 -14.96 5.18 25.11
C ASP A 78 -15.66 5.25 23.74
N LYS A 79 -16.57 6.21 23.61
CA LYS A 79 -17.35 6.41 22.39
C LYS A 79 -16.46 6.75 21.19
N ILE A 80 -16.85 6.24 20.03
CA ILE A 80 -16.27 6.65 18.74
C ILE A 80 -16.73 8.08 18.46
N THR A 81 -15.78 9.00 18.32
CA THR A 81 -16.03 10.43 18.10
C THR A 81 -15.52 10.93 16.76
N PHE A 82 -14.71 10.11 16.09
CA PHE A 82 -14.04 10.46 14.85
C PHE A 82 -13.77 9.22 14.00
N LEU A 83 -13.88 9.32 12.67
CA LEU A 83 -13.62 8.21 11.76
C LEU A 83 -12.50 8.58 10.76
N ILE A 84 -11.53 7.71 10.61
CA ILE A 84 -10.52 7.79 9.55
C ILE A 84 -10.76 6.61 8.62
N ALA A 85 -11.15 6.89 7.38
CA ALA A 85 -11.38 5.89 6.35
C ALA A 85 -10.19 5.79 5.42
N ASP A 86 -9.84 4.59 4.96
CA ASP A 86 -9.00 4.46 3.77
C ASP A 86 -9.68 5.16 2.59
N PHE A 87 -8.90 5.80 1.73
CA PHE A 87 -9.44 6.53 0.57
C PHE A 87 -10.34 5.64 -0.30
N LEU A 88 -9.99 4.37 -0.48
CA LEU A 88 -10.82 3.42 -1.23
C LEU A 88 -12.08 2.97 -0.50
N MET A 89 -12.28 3.36 0.75
CA MET A 89 -13.46 3.05 1.57
C MET A 89 -14.32 4.30 1.79
N GLY A 90 -14.61 5.05 0.72
CA GLY A 90 -15.42 6.28 0.79
C GLY A 90 -16.80 6.07 1.41
N TRP A 91 -17.39 4.89 1.25
CA TRP A 91 -18.63 4.50 1.93
C TRP A 91 -18.56 4.64 3.46
N ALA A 92 -17.37 4.49 4.05
CA ALA A 92 -17.20 4.69 5.50
C ALA A 92 -17.33 6.17 5.88
N VAL A 93 -16.96 7.09 4.98
CA VAL A 93 -17.22 8.53 5.16
C VAL A 93 -18.72 8.81 5.19
N GLU A 94 -19.50 8.13 4.34
CA GLU A 94 -20.97 8.25 4.35
C GLU A 94 -21.60 7.66 5.61
N VAL A 95 -21.07 6.55 6.13
CA VAL A 95 -21.47 6.02 7.44
C VAL A 95 -21.21 7.06 8.54
N ALA A 96 -20.04 7.69 8.55
CA ALA A 96 -19.74 8.75 9.52
C ALA A 96 -20.71 9.92 9.42
N GLU A 97 -21.03 10.35 8.19
CA GLU A 97 -22.01 11.44 7.96
C GLU A 97 -23.39 11.08 8.54
N ARG A 98 -23.92 9.87 8.26
CA ARG A 98 -25.20 9.42 8.81
C ARG A 98 -25.23 9.37 10.33
N LEU A 99 -24.09 9.04 10.94
CA LEU A 99 -23.93 8.97 12.40
C LEU A 99 -23.59 10.33 13.06
N GLY A 100 -23.45 11.40 12.28
CA GLY A 100 -23.03 12.71 12.78
C GLY A 100 -21.58 12.75 13.27
N LEU A 101 -20.75 11.83 12.82
CA LEU A 101 -19.31 11.78 13.13
C LEU A 101 -18.50 12.63 12.15
N ARG A 102 -17.45 13.25 12.65
CA ARG A 102 -16.45 13.86 11.78
C ARG A 102 -15.56 12.78 11.16
N SER A 103 -15.20 12.95 9.90
CA SER A 103 -14.38 11.99 9.19
C SER A 103 -13.20 12.62 8.45
N VAL A 104 -12.19 11.80 8.21
CA VAL A 104 -11.03 12.07 7.35
C VAL A 104 -10.84 10.89 6.41
N ALA A 105 -10.56 11.16 5.14
CA ALA A 105 -10.09 10.16 4.21
C ALA A 105 -8.56 10.12 4.23
N PHE A 106 -8.00 8.93 4.38
CA PHE A 106 -6.55 8.67 4.37
C PHE A 106 -6.15 7.97 3.07
N SER A 107 -5.21 8.56 2.35
CA SER A 107 -4.65 7.96 1.15
C SER A 107 -3.22 7.45 1.40
N ALA A 108 -3.01 6.18 1.06
CA ALA A 108 -1.69 5.55 1.00
C ALA A 108 -1.06 5.61 -0.39
N PHE A 109 -1.72 6.27 -1.35
CA PHE A 109 -1.19 6.51 -2.70
C PHE A 109 -0.31 7.77 -2.74
N SER A 110 0.39 7.98 -3.87
CA SER A 110 1.01 9.28 -4.16
C SER A 110 -0.06 10.38 -4.27
N ALA A 111 0.31 11.61 -3.97
CA ALA A 111 -0.61 12.74 -4.15
C ALA A 111 -1.04 12.89 -5.62
N THR A 112 -0.18 12.54 -6.56
CA THR A 112 -0.48 12.53 -7.99
C THR A 112 -1.57 11.52 -8.34
N SER A 113 -1.46 10.28 -7.84
CA SER A 113 -2.51 9.26 -8.05
C SER A 113 -3.81 9.67 -7.37
N LEU A 114 -3.74 10.17 -6.13
CA LEU A 114 -4.91 10.67 -5.41
C LEU A 114 -5.60 11.80 -6.17
N ALA A 115 -4.83 12.79 -6.65
CA ALA A 115 -5.37 13.90 -7.44
C ALA A 115 -5.98 13.42 -8.76
N THR A 116 -5.46 12.35 -9.37
CA THR A 116 -6.05 11.73 -10.56
C THR A 116 -7.44 11.19 -10.25
N TYR A 117 -7.61 10.47 -9.13
CA TYR A 117 -8.92 9.97 -8.70
C TYR A 117 -9.89 11.09 -8.35
N LEU A 118 -9.43 12.13 -7.67
CA LEU A 118 -10.24 13.32 -7.34
C LEU A 118 -10.52 14.23 -8.54
N SER A 119 -10.04 13.89 -9.72
CA SER A 119 -10.24 14.65 -10.95
C SER A 119 -11.08 13.90 -11.97
N ILE A 120 -11.71 12.76 -11.64
CA ILE A 120 -12.46 11.93 -12.59
C ILE A 120 -13.50 12.76 -13.35
N ALA A 121 -14.31 13.56 -12.65
CA ALA A 121 -15.31 14.43 -13.29
C ALA A 121 -14.66 15.40 -14.28
N LYS A 122 -13.56 16.04 -13.93
CA LYS A 122 -12.82 16.96 -14.80
C LYS A 122 -12.18 16.26 -15.99
N LEU A 123 -11.64 15.04 -15.80
CA LEU A 123 -11.05 14.25 -16.88
C LEU A 123 -12.09 13.85 -17.93
N LYS A 124 -13.33 13.57 -17.50
CA LYS A 124 -14.47 13.35 -18.41
C LYS A 124 -14.84 14.64 -19.16
N GLU A 125 -15.02 15.73 -18.43
CA GLU A 125 -15.38 17.05 -19.00
C GLU A 125 -14.35 17.52 -20.04
N THR A 126 -13.07 17.37 -19.77
CA THR A 126 -11.97 17.76 -20.67
C THR A 126 -11.70 16.78 -21.78
N GLY A 127 -12.40 15.64 -21.80
CA GLY A 127 -12.29 14.63 -22.85
C GLY A 127 -11.00 13.79 -22.81
N VAL A 128 -10.31 13.77 -21.66
CA VAL A 128 -9.15 12.87 -21.44
C VAL A 128 -9.64 11.43 -21.36
N ILE A 129 -10.75 11.19 -20.68
CA ILE A 129 -11.43 9.88 -20.61
C ILE A 129 -12.87 9.99 -21.12
N ASP A 130 -13.44 8.85 -21.51
CA ASP A 130 -14.87 8.73 -21.85
C ASP A 130 -15.73 8.45 -20.60
N GLU A 131 -17.04 8.27 -20.79
CA GLU A 131 -18.01 7.99 -19.71
C GLU A 131 -17.76 6.65 -19.01
N ASN A 132 -16.98 5.77 -19.59
CA ASN A 132 -16.62 4.46 -19.05
C ASN A 132 -15.18 4.43 -18.48
N GLY A 133 -14.52 5.60 -18.39
CA GLY A 133 -13.16 5.73 -17.87
C GLY A 133 -12.06 5.27 -18.83
N SER A 134 -12.39 5.07 -20.13
CA SER A 134 -11.38 4.72 -21.13
C SER A 134 -10.69 5.98 -21.66
N PRO A 135 -9.35 6.00 -21.80
CA PRO A 135 -8.64 7.13 -22.37
C PRO A 135 -9.06 7.35 -23.83
N LYS A 136 -9.38 8.60 -24.16
CA LYS A 136 -9.74 9.00 -25.55
C LYS A 136 -8.52 9.29 -26.41
N THR A 137 -7.37 9.50 -25.79
CA THR A 137 -6.10 9.77 -26.46
C THR A 137 -4.97 9.09 -25.70
N LYS A 138 -3.87 8.80 -26.39
CA LYS A 138 -2.61 8.34 -25.78
C LYS A 138 -1.67 9.50 -25.43
N GLU A 139 -2.13 10.72 -25.60
CA GLU A 139 -1.32 11.89 -25.26
C GLU A 139 -1.25 12.09 -23.75
N LYS A 140 -0.08 12.54 -23.31
CA LYS A 140 0.10 12.91 -21.92
C LYS A 140 -0.69 14.16 -21.56
N PHE A 141 -1.26 14.19 -20.40
CA PHE A 141 -2.02 15.32 -19.88
C PHE A 141 -1.47 15.78 -18.53
N LYS A 142 -1.93 16.92 -18.05
CA LYS A 142 -1.55 17.48 -16.76
C LYS A 142 -2.78 17.68 -15.89
N LEU A 143 -2.69 17.27 -14.63
CA LEU A 143 -3.71 17.53 -13.62
C LEU A 143 -3.75 19.02 -13.23
N ALA A 144 -2.60 19.68 -13.32
CA ALA A 144 -2.43 21.11 -13.02
C ALA A 144 -1.32 21.71 -13.91
N PRO A 145 -1.29 23.01 -14.15
CA PRO A 145 -0.33 23.66 -15.06
C PRO A 145 1.13 23.37 -14.73
N THR A 146 1.47 23.33 -13.44
CA THR A 146 2.83 23.09 -12.94
C THR A 146 3.14 21.63 -12.67
N ALA A 147 2.13 20.73 -12.75
CA ALA A 147 2.33 19.31 -12.53
C ALA A 147 3.05 18.63 -13.69
N THR A 148 3.72 17.54 -13.38
CA THR A 148 4.31 16.63 -14.38
C THR A 148 3.22 16.06 -15.27
N SER A 149 3.51 15.90 -16.57
CA SER A 149 2.61 15.22 -17.48
C SER A 149 2.53 13.74 -17.15
N ILE A 150 1.31 13.22 -17.05
CA ILE A 150 1.00 11.82 -16.79
C ILE A 150 0.20 11.24 -17.97
N ASP A 151 0.05 9.94 -18.02
CA ASP A 151 -0.71 9.20 -19.04
C ASP A 151 -1.66 8.19 -18.39
N GLU A 152 -2.28 7.36 -19.22
CA GLU A 152 -3.26 6.37 -18.77
C GLU A 152 -2.74 5.35 -17.75
N THR A 153 -1.43 5.20 -17.58
CA THR A 153 -0.84 4.28 -16.58
C THR A 153 -1.15 4.73 -15.14
N TYR A 154 -1.51 6.00 -14.95
CA TYR A 154 -1.96 6.54 -13.66
C TYR A 154 -3.44 6.26 -13.36
N PHE A 155 -4.19 5.69 -14.30
CA PHE A 155 -5.59 5.31 -14.06
C PHE A 155 -5.65 3.94 -13.39
N GLY A 156 -5.81 3.91 -12.08
CA GLY A 156 -5.82 2.68 -11.28
C GLY A 156 -6.93 1.68 -11.65
N TRP A 157 -7.92 2.08 -12.42
CA TRP A 157 -8.93 1.19 -13.00
C TRP A 157 -8.51 0.62 -14.37
N TYR A 158 -7.55 1.23 -15.06
CA TYR A 158 -7.25 0.92 -16.46
C TYR A 158 -6.27 -0.26 -16.65
N PHE A 159 -5.58 -0.70 -15.59
CA PHE A 159 -4.66 -1.84 -15.67
C PHE A 159 -5.36 -3.19 -15.93
N LEU A 160 -6.65 -3.29 -15.64
CA LEU A 160 -7.42 -4.51 -15.86
C LEU A 160 -7.63 -4.77 -17.35
N LYS A 161 -7.28 -5.98 -17.83
CA LYS A 161 -7.45 -6.38 -19.23
C LYS A 161 -8.91 -6.61 -19.60
N ASP A 162 -9.69 -7.12 -18.66
CA ASP A 162 -11.13 -7.38 -18.82
C ASP A 162 -11.90 -6.06 -18.81
N ILE A 163 -12.67 -5.81 -19.86
CA ILE A 163 -13.41 -4.56 -20.07
C ILE A 163 -14.50 -4.37 -19.01
N GLU A 164 -15.25 -5.42 -18.69
CA GLU A 164 -16.35 -5.33 -17.72
C GLU A 164 -15.82 -5.06 -16.32
N LYS A 165 -14.74 -5.75 -15.91
CA LYS A 165 -14.06 -5.51 -14.65
C LYS A 165 -13.48 -4.10 -14.56
N ARG A 166 -12.91 -3.61 -15.68
CA ARG A 166 -12.39 -2.25 -15.78
C ARG A 166 -13.48 -1.20 -15.58
N GLN A 167 -14.59 -1.32 -16.29
CA GLN A 167 -15.72 -0.40 -16.17
C GLN A 167 -16.34 -0.44 -14.78
N ARG A 168 -16.41 -1.61 -14.15
CA ARG A 168 -16.89 -1.75 -12.78
C ARG A 168 -15.94 -1.07 -11.79
N MET A 169 -14.64 -1.28 -11.93
CA MET A 169 -13.63 -0.60 -11.13
C MET A 169 -13.68 0.91 -11.32
N PHE A 170 -13.86 1.38 -12.55
CA PHE A 170 -14.03 2.81 -12.82
C PHE A 170 -15.24 3.41 -12.09
N ARG A 171 -16.42 2.77 -12.18
CA ARG A 171 -17.60 3.21 -11.43
C ARG A 171 -17.36 3.23 -9.92
N TYR A 172 -16.63 2.23 -9.40
CA TYR A 172 -16.24 2.23 -8.00
C TYR A 172 -15.40 3.46 -7.63
N PHE A 173 -14.40 3.82 -8.41
CA PHE A 173 -13.59 5.02 -8.18
C PHE A 173 -14.41 6.32 -8.33
N GLU A 174 -15.31 6.38 -9.28
CA GLU A 174 -16.18 7.53 -9.50
C GLU A 174 -17.15 7.74 -8.31
N ASN A 175 -17.80 6.69 -7.84
CA ASN A 175 -18.64 6.73 -6.64
C ASN A 175 -17.82 7.11 -5.40
N ASN A 176 -16.63 6.55 -5.28
CA ASN A 176 -15.75 6.79 -4.16
C ASN A 176 -15.26 8.24 -4.10
N GLU A 177 -14.98 8.88 -5.24
CA GLU A 177 -14.66 10.32 -5.30
C GLU A 177 -15.76 11.17 -4.65
N GLN A 178 -17.02 10.89 -5.00
CA GLN A 178 -18.18 11.62 -4.46
C GLN A 178 -18.29 11.44 -2.94
N SER A 179 -18.13 10.21 -2.45
CA SER A 179 -18.22 9.88 -1.04
C SER A 179 -17.09 10.53 -0.23
N VAL A 180 -15.86 10.45 -0.73
CA VAL A 180 -14.68 11.01 -0.07
C VAL A 180 -14.71 12.54 -0.02
N SER A 181 -15.35 13.20 -0.99
CA SER A 181 -15.52 14.65 -0.98
C SER A 181 -16.29 15.19 0.22
N LYS A 182 -17.07 14.36 0.90
CA LYS A 182 -17.80 14.68 2.13
C LYS A 182 -16.92 14.63 3.39
N ALA A 183 -15.73 14.05 3.31
CA ALA A 183 -14.79 14.04 4.42
C ALA A 183 -14.32 15.46 4.75
N ARG A 184 -14.10 15.74 6.04
CA ARG A 184 -13.62 17.06 6.48
C ARG A 184 -12.25 17.40 5.91
N PHE A 185 -11.38 16.40 5.77
CA PHE A 185 -10.04 16.51 5.20
C PHE A 185 -9.71 15.25 4.44
N ILE A 186 -8.85 15.39 3.44
CA ILE A 186 -8.20 14.28 2.76
C ILE A 186 -6.72 14.36 3.11
N VAL A 187 -6.20 13.37 3.81
CA VAL A 187 -4.79 13.31 4.19
C VAL A 187 -4.06 12.28 3.35
N CYS A 188 -2.85 12.58 2.94
CA CYS A 188 -2.06 11.77 2.04
C CYS A 188 -0.72 11.39 2.68
N ASN A 189 -0.35 10.10 2.63
CA ASN A 189 0.96 9.65 3.05
C ASN A 189 2.02 10.01 1.99
N SER A 190 2.24 11.31 1.85
CA SER A 190 3.25 11.93 1.00
C SER A 190 3.75 13.19 1.69
N PHE A 191 4.80 13.82 1.18
CA PHE A 191 5.34 15.05 1.75
C PHE A 191 5.44 16.16 0.69
N GLN A 192 5.33 17.39 1.15
CA GLN A 192 5.09 18.54 0.29
C GLN A 192 6.17 18.73 -0.78
N ASP A 193 7.45 18.63 -0.41
CA ASP A 193 8.55 18.91 -1.33
C ASP A 193 8.65 17.89 -2.47
N PHE A 194 8.17 16.67 -2.24
CA PHE A 194 8.24 15.59 -3.25
C PHE A 194 7.17 15.72 -4.33
N GLU A 195 5.97 16.21 -3.97
CA GLU A 195 4.85 16.38 -4.89
C GLU A 195 4.26 17.80 -4.82
N LEU A 196 5.13 18.81 -4.62
CA LEU A 196 4.75 20.22 -4.45
C LEU A 196 3.72 20.74 -5.49
N PRO A 197 3.85 20.41 -6.80
CA PRO A 197 2.88 20.88 -7.78
C PRO A 197 1.45 20.41 -7.52
N ILE A 198 1.30 19.20 -6.97
CA ILE A 198 -0.02 18.63 -6.65
C ILE A 198 -0.58 19.31 -5.40
N PHE A 199 0.17 19.37 -4.31
CA PHE A 199 -0.30 20.02 -3.08
C PHE A 199 -0.62 21.51 -3.25
N THR A 200 0.09 22.20 -4.15
CA THR A 200 -0.21 23.60 -4.48
C THR A 200 -1.55 23.75 -5.21
N ASN A 201 -1.89 22.83 -6.11
CA ASN A 201 -3.09 22.93 -6.94
C ASN A 201 -4.31 22.19 -6.36
N PHE A 202 -4.09 21.29 -5.39
CA PHE A 202 -5.12 20.54 -4.67
C PHE A 202 -5.00 20.79 -3.16
N PRO A 203 -5.33 22.01 -2.68
CA PRO A 203 -5.11 22.39 -1.28
C PRO A 203 -5.97 21.62 -0.26
N ASN A 204 -6.96 20.88 -0.72
CA ASN A 204 -7.77 19.97 0.08
C ASN A 204 -7.05 18.66 0.41
N ILE A 205 -5.93 18.35 -0.27
CA ILE A 205 -5.06 17.22 0.04
C ILE A 205 -3.97 17.70 1.01
N ILE A 206 -3.94 17.12 2.20
CA ILE A 206 -2.99 17.51 3.25
C ILE A 206 -1.87 16.46 3.32
N PRO A 207 -0.60 16.83 3.07
CA PRO A 207 0.52 15.92 3.24
C PRO A 207 0.76 15.62 4.73
N ILE A 208 0.86 14.34 5.08
CA ILE A 208 1.17 13.88 6.44
C ILE A 208 2.31 12.86 6.49
N GLY A 209 2.93 12.59 5.35
CA GLY A 209 3.98 11.61 5.21
C GLY A 209 5.40 12.21 5.09
N PRO A 210 6.42 11.35 5.01
CA PRO A 210 6.31 9.90 5.24
C PRO A 210 5.97 9.60 6.71
N LEU A 211 5.00 8.72 6.93
CA LEU A 211 4.58 8.40 8.29
C LEU A 211 5.74 7.78 9.07
N PRO A 212 5.99 8.24 10.31
CA PRO A 212 7.03 7.68 11.15
C PRO A 212 6.65 6.24 11.56
N LEU A 213 7.67 5.44 11.83
CA LEU A 213 7.48 4.19 12.56
C LEU A 213 6.94 4.50 13.96
N GLY A 214 5.97 3.72 14.43
CA GLY A 214 5.54 3.81 15.82
C GLY A 214 6.70 3.54 16.79
N LYS A 215 6.64 4.10 18.00
CA LYS A 215 7.66 3.91 19.05
C LYS A 215 7.67 2.48 19.60
N THR A 216 6.60 1.72 19.38
CA THR A 216 6.50 0.33 19.80
C THR A 216 7.42 -0.51 18.93
N SER A 217 8.34 -1.22 19.57
CA SER A 217 9.33 -2.12 18.95
C SER A 217 8.73 -3.31 18.19
N ASN A 218 7.43 -3.41 18.14
CA ASN A 218 6.69 -4.44 17.40
C ASN A 218 5.96 -3.76 16.24
N PRO A 219 6.43 -3.91 14.98
CA PRO A 219 5.73 -3.40 13.82
C PRO A 219 4.49 -4.27 13.58
N ALA A 220 3.47 -3.99 14.35
CA ALA A 220 2.20 -4.67 14.22
C ALA A 220 1.53 -4.27 12.91
N GLY A 221 1.17 -5.24 12.11
CA GLY A 221 0.34 -5.03 10.93
C GLY A 221 0.89 -5.56 9.62
N HIS A 222 1.85 -6.45 9.66
CA HIS A 222 2.20 -7.22 8.47
C HIS A 222 1.23 -8.41 8.33
N LEU A 223 0.76 -8.64 7.10
CA LEU A 223 -0.09 -9.78 6.77
C LEU A 223 0.70 -11.10 6.70
N TRP A 224 2.02 -11.03 6.79
CA TRP A 224 2.96 -12.15 6.73
C TRP A 224 3.91 -12.10 7.92
N SER A 225 4.37 -13.27 8.34
CA SER A 225 5.39 -13.38 9.39
C SER A 225 6.75 -12.91 8.86
N ASP A 226 7.44 -12.07 9.63
CA ASP A 226 8.80 -11.63 9.31
C ASP A 226 9.81 -12.78 9.37
N ASP A 227 10.63 -12.92 8.35
CA ASP A 227 11.84 -13.72 8.41
C ASP A 227 12.90 -12.94 9.21
N THR A 228 13.18 -13.41 10.43
CA THR A 228 14.17 -12.79 11.31
C THR A 228 15.61 -13.08 10.87
N THR A 229 15.82 -14.15 10.07
CA THR A 229 17.15 -14.57 9.63
C THR A 229 17.74 -13.68 8.54
N SER A 230 16.90 -12.81 7.94
CA SER A 230 17.35 -11.85 6.94
C SER A 230 18.31 -10.80 7.51
N ILE A 231 18.03 -10.28 8.70
CA ILE A 231 18.91 -9.32 9.38
C ILE A 231 20.21 -9.98 9.79
N ASP A 232 20.15 -11.18 10.41
CA ASP A 232 21.34 -11.93 10.79
C ASP A 232 22.27 -12.22 9.60
N TRP A 233 21.69 -12.44 8.42
CA TRP A 233 22.44 -12.62 7.18
C TRP A 233 23.05 -11.31 6.70
N LEU A 234 22.32 -10.20 6.77
CA LEU A 234 22.80 -8.87 6.39
C LEU A 234 23.95 -8.40 7.27
N ASP A 235 23.92 -8.71 8.57
CA ASP A 235 25.00 -8.41 9.54
C ASP A 235 26.35 -9.03 9.12
N GLN A 236 26.33 -10.14 8.39
CA GLN A 236 27.51 -10.82 7.88
C GLN A 236 28.02 -10.26 6.54
N GLN A 237 27.31 -9.28 5.95
CA GLN A 237 27.67 -8.72 4.67
C GLN A 237 28.46 -7.41 4.81
N PRO A 238 29.40 -7.12 3.92
CA PRO A 238 30.08 -5.82 3.92
C PRO A 238 29.10 -4.65 3.74
N VAL A 239 29.47 -3.50 4.25
CA VAL A 239 28.75 -2.25 4.05
C VAL A 239 28.58 -1.95 2.54
N ASN A 240 27.41 -1.47 2.13
CA ASN A 240 27.08 -1.11 0.74
C ASN A 240 27.36 -2.23 -0.28
N SER A 241 27.04 -3.48 0.04
CA SER A 241 27.38 -4.62 -0.82
C SER A 241 26.18 -5.47 -1.29
N VAL A 242 25.00 -5.22 -0.74
CA VAL A 242 23.82 -6.06 -1.00
C VAL A 242 22.78 -5.31 -1.82
N VAL A 243 22.28 -5.95 -2.87
CA VAL A 243 21.10 -5.52 -3.62
C VAL A 243 19.89 -6.13 -2.94
N TYR A 244 18.94 -5.30 -2.51
CA TYR A 244 17.66 -5.74 -1.98
C TYR A 244 16.62 -5.72 -3.11
N LEU A 245 15.86 -6.82 -3.28
CA LEU A 245 14.80 -6.92 -4.28
C LEU A 245 13.48 -7.26 -3.59
N ALA A 246 12.45 -6.42 -3.80
CA ALA A 246 11.10 -6.68 -3.33
C ALA A 246 10.06 -6.02 -4.24
N PHE A 247 9.11 -6.81 -4.73
CA PHE A 247 8.09 -6.35 -5.70
C PHE A 247 6.73 -6.05 -5.04
N GLY A 248 6.70 -5.93 -3.71
CA GLY A 248 5.50 -5.59 -2.94
C GLY A 248 4.54 -6.76 -2.77
N SER A 249 3.30 -6.45 -2.35
CA SER A 249 2.29 -7.45 -2.01
C SER A 249 1.30 -7.76 -3.15
N ILE A 250 1.32 -7.00 -4.24
CA ILE A 250 0.34 -7.10 -5.33
C ILE A 250 0.99 -7.52 -6.65
N ALA A 251 2.19 -7.00 -6.94
CA ALA A 251 2.87 -7.33 -8.18
C ALA A 251 3.38 -8.77 -8.16
N THR A 252 3.06 -9.52 -9.19
CA THR A 252 3.53 -10.89 -9.42
C THR A 252 4.48 -10.90 -10.61
N LEU A 253 5.57 -11.63 -10.48
CA LEU A 253 6.50 -11.88 -11.59
C LEU A 253 6.11 -13.20 -12.27
N ASP A 254 6.04 -13.20 -13.59
CA ASP A 254 5.92 -14.46 -14.33
C ASP A 254 7.24 -15.23 -14.33
N GLN A 255 7.20 -16.47 -14.81
CA GLN A 255 8.37 -17.36 -14.80
C GLN A 255 9.56 -16.76 -15.57
N ASN A 256 9.30 -16.20 -16.75
CA ASN A 256 10.37 -15.62 -17.57
C ASN A 256 11.04 -14.46 -16.85
N GLN A 257 10.24 -13.60 -16.19
CA GLN A 257 10.76 -12.48 -15.39
C GLN A 257 11.59 -12.97 -14.20
N LEU A 258 11.14 -14.02 -13.50
CA LEU A 258 11.90 -14.62 -12.39
C LEU A 258 13.23 -15.20 -12.87
N GLU A 259 13.23 -15.90 -14.01
CA GLU A 259 14.44 -16.47 -14.62
C GLU A 259 15.43 -15.40 -15.06
N GLU A 260 14.95 -14.31 -15.66
CA GLU A 260 15.78 -13.17 -16.09
C GLU A 260 16.42 -12.45 -14.88
N PHE A 261 15.66 -12.22 -13.81
CA PHE A 261 16.22 -11.65 -12.59
C PHE A 261 17.25 -12.60 -11.95
N ALA A 262 16.96 -13.89 -11.87
CA ALA A 262 17.89 -14.88 -11.33
C ALA A 262 19.19 -14.92 -12.13
N PHE A 263 19.09 -14.94 -13.47
CA PHE A 263 20.24 -14.93 -14.37
C PHE A 263 21.07 -13.63 -14.22
N ALA A 264 20.41 -12.48 -14.16
CA ALA A 264 21.08 -11.20 -14.00
C ALA A 264 21.85 -11.12 -12.66
N LEU A 265 21.21 -11.56 -11.55
CA LEU A 265 21.84 -11.60 -10.23
C LEU A 265 23.04 -12.57 -10.21
N ASP A 266 22.89 -13.73 -10.82
CA ASP A 266 23.97 -14.70 -10.93
C ASP A 266 25.17 -14.17 -11.72
N SER A 267 24.89 -13.56 -12.87
CA SER A 267 25.91 -13.00 -13.76
C SER A 267 26.61 -11.79 -13.14
N SER A 268 25.91 -10.96 -12.37
CA SER A 268 26.47 -9.76 -11.73
C SER A 268 27.45 -10.07 -10.62
N LYS A 269 27.41 -11.29 -10.05
CA LYS A 269 28.19 -11.71 -8.87
C LYS A 269 27.96 -10.84 -7.64
N MET A 270 26.92 -10.01 -7.63
CA MET A 270 26.54 -9.18 -6.48
C MET A 270 25.92 -10.04 -5.37
N ARG A 271 26.03 -9.55 -4.14
CA ARG A 271 25.23 -10.09 -3.03
C ARG A 271 23.81 -9.56 -3.13
N PHE A 272 22.82 -10.39 -2.80
CA PHE A 272 21.42 -9.96 -2.86
C PHE A 272 20.55 -10.60 -1.78
N LEU A 273 19.55 -9.86 -1.37
CA LEU A 273 18.42 -10.32 -0.58
C LEU A 273 17.15 -10.16 -1.43
N TRP A 274 16.48 -11.25 -1.75
CA TRP A 274 15.32 -11.23 -2.62
C TRP A 274 14.08 -11.75 -1.89
N VAL A 275 13.02 -10.93 -1.85
CA VAL A 275 11.71 -11.33 -1.32
C VAL A 275 10.89 -11.94 -2.46
N ILE A 276 10.58 -13.22 -2.35
CA ILE A 276 9.71 -13.95 -3.29
C ILE A 276 8.63 -14.64 -2.46
N ARG A 277 7.37 -14.28 -2.68
CA ARG A 277 6.24 -14.85 -1.94
C ARG A 277 5.95 -16.27 -2.45
N SER A 278 5.90 -17.22 -1.52
CA SER A 278 5.67 -18.63 -1.83
C SER A 278 4.22 -18.95 -2.21
N ASP A 279 3.26 -18.20 -1.67
CA ASP A 279 1.82 -18.40 -1.87
C ASP A 279 1.36 -18.10 -3.31
N GLU A 280 2.05 -17.21 -4.02
CA GLU A 280 1.71 -16.83 -5.39
C GLU A 280 2.48 -17.61 -6.47
N THR A 281 3.59 -18.24 -6.08
CA THR A 281 4.50 -18.93 -7.02
C THR A 281 4.47 -20.45 -6.88
N MET A 282 3.79 -20.99 -5.85
CA MET A 282 3.87 -22.43 -5.48
C MET A 282 3.22 -23.39 -6.49
N GLY A 283 2.36 -22.91 -7.42
CA GLY A 283 1.72 -23.81 -8.39
C GLY A 283 2.61 -24.18 -9.58
N GLU A 284 3.13 -23.18 -10.27
CA GLU A 284 3.81 -23.34 -11.56
C GLU A 284 5.35 -23.20 -11.49
N HIS A 285 5.89 -22.58 -10.42
CA HIS A 285 7.31 -22.22 -10.35
C HIS A 285 8.08 -22.90 -9.20
N HIS A 286 7.48 -23.86 -8.52
CA HIS A 286 8.06 -24.51 -7.33
C HIS A 286 9.44 -25.13 -7.60
N ASP A 287 9.56 -25.89 -8.67
CA ASP A 287 10.81 -26.58 -9.00
C ASP A 287 11.92 -25.60 -9.38
N PHE A 288 11.58 -24.55 -10.10
CA PHE A 288 12.53 -23.48 -10.44
C PHE A 288 13.04 -22.76 -9.19
N LEU A 289 12.14 -22.33 -8.30
CA LEU A 289 12.51 -21.65 -7.06
C LEU A 289 13.36 -22.52 -6.14
N LYS A 290 13.09 -23.80 -6.08
CA LYS A 290 13.90 -24.77 -5.33
C LYS A 290 15.31 -24.88 -5.92
N GLN A 291 15.43 -25.04 -7.24
CA GLN A 291 16.74 -25.08 -7.92
C GLN A 291 17.51 -23.77 -7.73
N LEU A 292 16.83 -22.64 -7.81
CA LEU A 292 17.42 -21.31 -7.57
C LEU A 292 17.93 -21.21 -6.13
N GLN A 293 17.12 -21.58 -5.13
CA GLN A 293 17.52 -21.57 -3.72
C GLN A 293 18.74 -22.47 -3.47
N ASP A 294 18.77 -23.65 -4.05
CA ASP A 294 19.91 -24.58 -3.95
C ASP A 294 21.17 -24.03 -4.60
N SER A 295 21.03 -23.33 -5.72
CA SER A 295 22.16 -22.64 -6.39
C SER A 295 22.72 -21.50 -5.53
N ILE A 296 21.82 -20.69 -4.97
CA ILE A 296 22.18 -19.55 -4.10
C ILE A 296 22.88 -20.05 -2.84
N ASN A 297 22.34 -21.11 -2.19
CA ASN A 297 22.93 -21.68 -0.98
C ASN A 297 24.35 -22.21 -1.24
N ARG A 298 24.61 -22.82 -2.41
CA ARG A 298 25.95 -23.30 -2.79
C ARG A 298 26.95 -22.17 -3.00
N ARG A 299 26.50 -21.03 -3.49
CA ARG A 299 27.39 -19.88 -3.80
C ARG A 299 27.58 -18.91 -2.61
N GLY A 300 26.69 -18.94 -1.63
CA GLY A 300 26.77 -18.14 -0.41
C GLY A 300 26.65 -16.62 -0.59
N LYS A 301 26.22 -16.14 -1.77
CA LYS A 301 26.15 -14.71 -2.10
C LYS A 301 24.75 -14.13 -2.11
N GLY A 302 23.74 -14.92 -1.96
CA GLY A 302 22.36 -14.48 -2.00
C GLY A 302 21.54 -15.12 -0.88
N LYS A 303 20.39 -14.50 -0.60
CA LYS A 303 19.36 -15.03 0.28
C LYS A 303 17.99 -14.75 -0.33
N ILE A 304 17.15 -15.78 -0.37
CA ILE A 304 15.72 -15.65 -0.71
C ILE A 304 14.91 -15.84 0.56
N VAL A 305 13.91 -14.99 0.76
CA VAL A 305 12.97 -15.06 1.88
C VAL A 305 11.56 -14.84 1.36
N ASN A 306 10.55 -15.39 2.05
CA ASN A 306 9.15 -15.18 1.68
C ASN A 306 8.68 -13.77 2.00
N TRP A 307 9.13 -13.24 3.13
CA TRP A 307 8.81 -11.90 3.62
C TRP A 307 9.85 -11.45 4.63
N CYS A 308 10.09 -10.14 4.71
CA CYS A 308 10.97 -9.57 5.72
C CYS A 308 10.51 -8.15 6.08
N ASN A 309 10.97 -7.63 7.19
CA ASN A 309 10.73 -6.24 7.58
C ASN A 309 11.50 -5.29 6.65
N GLN A 310 10.83 -4.80 5.60
CA GLN A 310 11.42 -3.96 4.55
C GLN A 310 12.12 -2.73 5.12
N GLU A 311 11.55 -2.06 6.11
CA GLU A 311 12.14 -0.87 6.71
C GLU A 311 13.45 -1.18 7.44
N LYS A 312 13.50 -2.27 8.22
CA LYS A 312 14.74 -2.71 8.89
C LYS A 312 15.80 -3.10 7.87
N VAL A 313 15.39 -3.77 6.79
CA VAL A 313 16.30 -4.15 5.71
C VAL A 313 16.85 -2.91 5.00
N LEU A 314 16.00 -1.97 4.61
CA LEU A 314 16.43 -0.75 3.91
C LEU A 314 17.31 0.17 4.78
N ALA A 315 17.08 0.17 6.10
CA ALA A 315 17.92 0.90 7.05
C ALA A 315 19.29 0.23 7.30
N HIS A 316 19.48 -1.02 6.86
CA HIS A 316 20.68 -1.79 7.17
C HIS A 316 21.89 -1.28 6.37
N PRO A 317 23.07 -1.09 7.01
CA PRO A 317 24.25 -0.49 6.36
C PRO A 317 24.83 -1.34 5.21
N SER A 318 24.52 -2.64 5.13
CA SER A 318 24.96 -3.48 4.03
C SER A 318 24.18 -3.28 2.74
N ILE A 319 23.00 -2.64 2.78
CA ILE A 319 22.18 -2.39 1.59
C ILE A 319 22.81 -1.28 0.74
N ALA A 320 23.11 -1.63 -0.51
CA ALA A 320 23.68 -0.72 -1.51
C ALA A 320 22.61 -0.19 -2.48
N CYS A 321 21.61 -0.99 -2.79
CA CYS A 321 20.61 -0.68 -3.81
C CYS A 321 19.28 -1.39 -3.48
N PHE A 322 18.17 -0.74 -3.82
CA PHE A 322 16.83 -1.29 -3.73
C PHE A 322 16.21 -1.39 -5.13
N ILE A 323 15.84 -2.60 -5.53
CA ILE A 323 15.08 -2.88 -6.74
C ILE A 323 13.64 -3.18 -6.32
N SER A 324 12.70 -2.35 -6.76
CA SER A 324 11.31 -2.50 -6.42
C SER A 324 10.39 -2.33 -7.63
N HIS A 325 9.11 -2.68 -7.46
CA HIS A 325 8.05 -2.39 -8.42
C HIS A 325 7.63 -0.91 -8.44
N CYS A 326 8.32 -0.04 -7.70
CA CYS A 326 8.04 1.39 -7.57
C CYS A 326 6.63 1.72 -7.05
N GLY A 327 5.95 0.80 -6.36
CA GLY A 327 4.73 1.11 -5.63
C GLY A 327 5.00 2.17 -4.56
N TRP A 328 4.00 3.02 -4.28
CA TRP A 328 4.20 4.23 -3.48
C TRP A 328 4.81 3.98 -2.10
N ASN A 329 4.32 2.99 -1.37
CA ASN A 329 4.86 2.67 -0.04
C ASN A 329 6.34 2.25 -0.12
N SER A 330 6.70 1.38 -1.08
CA SER A 330 8.11 0.98 -1.27
C SER A 330 8.99 2.15 -1.70
N THR A 331 8.45 3.09 -2.49
CA THR A 331 9.16 4.33 -2.85
C THR A 331 9.42 5.19 -1.61
N LEU A 332 8.42 5.40 -0.77
CA LEU A 332 8.57 6.15 0.48
C LEU A 332 9.57 5.48 1.45
N ASP A 333 9.51 4.14 1.58
CA ASP A 333 10.46 3.40 2.41
C ASP A 333 11.89 3.55 1.89
N GLY A 334 12.08 3.51 0.57
CA GLY A 334 13.38 3.74 -0.06
C GLY A 334 13.91 5.15 0.17
N VAL A 335 13.06 6.17 -0.01
CA VAL A 335 13.43 7.58 0.23
C VAL A 335 13.76 7.81 1.69
N LYS A 336 12.90 7.36 2.62
CA LYS A 336 13.07 7.52 4.07
C LYS A 336 14.38 6.93 4.59
N ASN A 337 14.83 5.84 3.99
CA ASN A 337 16.05 5.14 4.40
C ASN A 337 17.29 5.56 3.59
N GLY A 338 17.22 6.61 2.76
CA GLY A 338 18.34 7.14 1.99
C GLY A 338 18.86 6.18 0.91
N SER A 339 18.08 5.19 0.51
CA SER A 339 18.49 4.20 -0.50
C SER A 339 18.67 4.81 -1.89
N LEU A 340 18.16 6.01 -2.13
CA LEU A 340 18.32 6.78 -3.37
C LEU A 340 19.54 7.75 -3.31
N GLU A 341 20.01 8.14 -2.13
CA GLU A 341 21.07 9.13 -1.95
C GLU A 341 22.48 8.53 -1.84
N ARG A 342 22.60 7.22 -1.60
CA ARG A 342 23.92 6.58 -1.34
C ARG A 342 24.85 6.48 -2.55
N LYS A 343 24.48 7.05 -3.70
CA LYS A 343 25.32 7.04 -4.91
C LYS A 343 26.26 8.23 -5.06
N SER A 344 26.18 9.30 -4.24
CA SER A 344 26.90 10.55 -4.50
C SER A 344 28.19 10.77 -3.71
N ASP A 345 28.51 9.99 -2.70
CA ASP A 345 29.63 10.30 -1.79
C ASP A 345 30.84 9.34 -1.87
N GLN A 346 31.11 8.80 -3.06
CA GLN A 346 32.41 8.15 -3.31
C GLN A 346 33.00 8.67 -4.62
N ASN A 347 33.64 9.79 -4.56
CA ASN A 347 34.80 10.19 -5.37
C ASN A 347 35.96 10.53 -4.45
#